data_2f4213f9df8bee3ea8e3100bd20a934e
#
_entry.id   2f4213f9df8bee3ea8e3100bd20a934e
#
_cell.length_a   1.000
_cell.length_b   1.000
_cell.length_c   1.000
_cell.angle_alpha   90.00
_cell.angle_beta   90.00
_cell.angle_gamma   90.00
#
_symmetry.space_group_name_H-M   'P 1'
#
loop_
_entity.id
_entity.type
_entity.pdbx_description
1 polymer ?
#
loop_
_entity_poly.entity_id
_entity_poly.type
_entity_poly.pdbx_seq_one_letter_code
_entity_poly.pdbx_strand_id
1 'polypeptide(L)'
;MAGDSEALLKDHDENTNGVRQPFLIGVSGGTASGKSSVCEKIMELLGQNKIDHHQRQVVILSQDSFYKVLTPEQKAKALKGQYNFDHPDAFDSELIMHTLRQILQGETVQIPVYDFVTNSRKEEFITVYPADVVLFEGILMFYSQDIRDLFQMKLFVDTDPDTRLSRRVLRDTTERKRELEQVLTQYITFVKPAFEEFCLPTKKYADVIIPRGADNLVAINLIVQHIQDILNGGLNKRYNGCMNGLGTPRQRRTSESSSRPH
;
A
#
# COMPACT_ATOMS: atom_id res chain seq x y z
N MET A 1 -9.21 36.48 -53.16
CA MET A 1 -8.11 35.51 -53.26
C MET A 1 -7.97 34.84 -51.94
N ALA A 2 -8.40 33.66 -51.87
CA ALA A 2 -8.32 32.78 -50.68
C ALA A 2 -6.89 32.26 -50.54
N GLY A 3 -6.40 32.22 -49.32
CA GLY A 3 -5.13 31.56 -48.99
C GLY A 3 -5.34 30.67 -47.82
N ASP A 4 -5.47 29.38 -48.09
CA ASP A 4 -5.59 28.28 -47.16
C ASP A 4 -4.26 28.11 -46.43
N SER A 5 -4.34 28.10 -45.11
CA SER A 5 -3.23 27.68 -44.23
C SER A 5 -3.68 26.41 -43.51
N GLU A 6 -3.43 25.28 -44.13
CA GLU A 6 -3.45 23.98 -43.46
C GLU A 6 -2.31 23.92 -42.44
N ALA A 7 -2.66 23.97 -41.17
CA ALA A 7 -1.75 23.67 -40.07
C ALA A 7 -1.68 22.12 -39.92
N LEU A 8 -0.55 21.56 -40.33
CA LEU A 8 -0.16 20.17 -40.08
C LEU A 8 -0.09 19.90 -38.58
N LEU A 9 -1.07 19.18 -38.07
CA LEU A 9 -0.99 18.49 -36.80
C LEU A 9 0.07 17.38 -36.94
N LYS A 10 1.23 17.62 -36.37
CA LYS A 10 2.23 16.58 -36.16
C LYS A 10 1.75 15.71 -35.02
N ASP A 11 1.30 14.50 -35.36
CA ASP A 11 1.16 13.39 -34.44
C ASP A 11 2.57 13.07 -33.88
N HIS A 12 2.83 13.50 -32.65
CA HIS A 12 3.90 12.95 -31.86
C HIS A 12 3.43 11.61 -31.29
N ASP A 13 3.56 10.55 -32.09
CA ASP A 13 3.67 9.20 -31.57
C ASP A 13 4.98 9.12 -30.77
N GLU A 14 4.94 9.52 -29.52
CA GLU A 14 5.96 9.11 -28.55
C GLU A 14 5.83 7.61 -28.34
N ASN A 15 6.70 6.89 -29.02
CA ASN A 15 7.00 5.48 -28.80
C ASN A 15 7.62 5.34 -27.39
N THR A 16 6.81 5.48 -26.36
CA THR A 16 7.16 5.10 -25.00
C THR A 16 7.28 3.58 -24.99
N ASN A 17 8.51 3.08 -25.08
CA ASN A 17 8.86 1.72 -24.71
C ASN A 17 8.10 1.42 -23.41
N GLY A 18 7.09 0.54 -23.49
CA GLY A 18 6.12 0.32 -22.43
C GLY A 18 6.72 -0.30 -21.17
N VAL A 19 7.38 0.53 -20.37
CA VAL A 19 7.69 0.18 -18.97
C VAL A 19 6.34 0.06 -18.27
N ARG A 20 5.95 -1.16 -17.96
CA ARG A 20 4.71 -1.43 -17.24
C ARG A 20 4.81 -0.80 -15.86
N GLN A 21 3.96 0.19 -15.57
CA GLN A 21 3.92 0.80 -14.24
C GLN A 21 3.57 -0.25 -13.18
N PRO A 22 4.27 -0.29 -12.05
CA PRO A 22 3.97 -1.20 -10.96
C PRO A 22 2.58 -0.93 -10.38
N PHE A 23 1.92 -1.99 -9.93
CA PHE A 23 0.66 -1.91 -9.21
C PHE A 23 0.93 -1.68 -7.72
N LEU A 24 0.58 -0.49 -7.21
CA LEU A 24 0.81 -0.12 -5.83
C LEU A 24 -0.38 -0.53 -4.95
N ILE A 25 -0.11 -1.26 -3.89
CA ILE A 25 -1.08 -1.66 -2.86
C ILE A 25 -0.69 -1.00 -1.54
N GLY A 26 -1.53 -0.09 -1.05
CA GLY A 26 -1.37 0.48 0.27
C GLY A 26 -1.98 -0.43 1.35
N VAL A 27 -1.23 -0.67 2.44
CA VAL A 27 -1.70 -1.49 3.57
C VAL A 27 -1.64 -0.66 4.84
N SER A 28 -2.78 -0.23 5.35
CA SER A 28 -2.88 0.58 6.56
C SER A 28 -3.53 -0.18 7.72
N GLY A 29 -3.40 0.36 8.92
CA GLY A 29 -4.00 -0.19 10.13
C GLY A 29 -3.19 0.19 11.37
N GLY A 30 -3.77 0.06 12.55
CA GLY A 30 -3.12 0.45 13.80
C GLY A 30 -1.82 -0.30 14.10
N THR A 31 -1.05 0.23 15.05
CA THR A 31 0.14 -0.47 15.53
C THR A 31 -0.22 -1.89 15.97
N ALA A 32 0.65 -2.85 15.67
CA ALA A 32 0.48 -4.27 16.01
C ALA A 32 -0.83 -4.92 15.49
N SER A 33 -1.49 -4.33 14.47
CA SER A 33 -2.67 -4.94 13.82
C SER A 33 -2.32 -6.16 12.97
N GLY A 34 -1.03 -6.37 12.65
CA GLY A 34 -0.56 -7.46 11.80
C GLY A 34 -0.42 -7.09 10.33
N LYS A 35 -0.25 -5.81 9.98
CA LYS A 35 -0.01 -5.34 8.60
C LYS A 35 1.19 -6.05 7.95
N SER A 36 2.34 -5.99 8.60
CA SER A 36 3.57 -6.62 8.10
C SER A 36 3.37 -8.13 7.93
N SER A 37 2.74 -8.80 8.92
CA SER A 37 2.44 -10.24 8.83
C SER A 37 1.47 -10.58 7.69
N VAL A 38 0.51 -9.70 7.37
CA VAL A 38 -0.37 -9.85 6.19
C VAL A 38 0.46 -9.75 4.91
N CYS A 39 1.33 -8.74 4.79
CA CYS A 39 2.20 -8.57 3.63
C CYS A 39 3.16 -9.76 3.45
N GLU A 40 3.78 -10.22 4.54
CA GLU A 40 4.67 -11.40 4.54
C GLU A 40 3.93 -12.66 4.13
N LYS A 41 2.68 -12.85 4.60
CA LYS A 41 1.85 -14.00 4.22
C LYS A 41 1.46 -13.96 2.75
N ILE A 42 1.17 -12.79 2.20
CA ILE A 42 0.94 -12.61 0.75
C ILE A 42 2.20 -13.00 -0.03
N MET A 43 3.38 -12.53 0.36
CA MET A 43 4.66 -12.89 -0.27
C MET A 43 4.95 -14.38 -0.21
N GLU A 44 4.68 -15.03 0.93
CA GLU A 44 4.84 -16.46 1.12
C GLU A 44 3.95 -17.25 0.14
N LEU A 45 2.65 -16.92 0.08
CA LEU A 45 1.69 -17.61 -0.78
C LEU A 45 1.93 -17.39 -2.28
N LEU A 46 2.54 -16.25 -2.64
CA LEU A 46 3.00 -15.99 -4.01
C LEU A 46 4.35 -16.65 -4.33
N GLY A 47 5.00 -17.31 -3.36
CA GLY A 47 6.31 -17.94 -3.53
C GLY A 47 7.47 -16.95 -3.69
N GLN A 48 7.25 -15.66 -3.49
CA GLN A 48 8.25 -14.60 -3.72
C GLN A 48 9.40 -14.61 -2.71
N ASN A 49 9.22 -15.21 -1.54
CA ASN A 49 10.28 -15.33 -0.51
C ASN A 49 11.47 -16.19 -0.95
N LYS A 50 11.28 -17.06 -1.95
CA LYS A 50 12.31 -17.97 -2.49
C LYS A 50 13.02 -17.40 -3.72
N ILE A 51 12.59 -16.23 -4.20
CA ILE A 51 13.11 -15.59 -5.41
C ILE A 51 14.18 -14.57 -5.00
N ASP A 52 15.26 -14.50 -5.79
CA ASP A 52 16.31 -13.50 -5.63
C ASP A 52 15.73 -12.07 -5.70
N HIS A 53 16.26 -11.16 -4.86
CA HIS A 53 15.77 -9.79 -4.75
C HIS A 53 15.71 -9.03 -6.08
N HIS A 54 16.65 -9.34 -7.01
CA HIS A 54 16.69 -8.73 -8.35
C HIS A 54 15.58 -9.22 -9.30
N GLN A 55 14.95 -10.35 -8.99
CA GLN A 55 13.98 -11.02 -9.86
C GLN A 55 12.56 -11.06 -9.27
N ARG A 56 12.35 -10.43 -8.10
CA ARG A 56 11.04 -10.41 -7.45
C ARG A 56 10.06 -9.58 -8.23
N GLN A 57 8.89 -10.17 -8.48
CA GLN A 57 7.77 -9.47 -9.08
C GLN A 57 6.93 -8.71 -8.03
N VAL A 58 7.05 -9.06 -6.75
CA VAL A 58 6.36 -8.42 -5.64
C VAL A 58 7.35 -8.03 -4.56
N VAL A 59 7.26 -6.79 -4.08
CA VAL A 59 8.13 -6.28 -3.00
C VAL A 59 7.29 -5.64 -1.90
N ILE A 60 7.83 -5.60 -0.68
CA ILE A 60 7.22 -4.94 0.48
C ILE A 60 8.07 -3.74 0.86
N LEU A 61 7.42 -2.60 1.08
CA LEU A 61 7.99 -1.41 1.69
C LEU A 61 7.27 -1.12 3.01
N SER A 62 8.01 -0.63 4.00
CA SER A 62 7.44 -0.21 5.28
C SER A 62 7.59 1.29 5.49
N GLN A 63 6.51 1.95 5.92
CA GLN A 63 6.52 3.34 6.35
C GLN A 63 7.50 3.60 7.49
N ASP A 64 7.77 2.57 8.29
CA ASP A 64 8.69 2.66 9.43
C ASP A 64 10.12 3.02 9.02
N SER A 65 10.50 2.79 7.77
CA SER A 65 11.78 3.24 7.20
C SER A 65 11.87 4.76 7.00
N PHE A 66 10.74 5.45 6.99
CA PHE A 66 10.64 6.85 6.62
C PHE A 66 10.42 7.81 7.81
N TYR A 67 10.74 7.38 9.04
CA TYR A 67 10.78 8.33 10.17
C TYR A 67 11.78 9.44 9.91
N LYS A 68 11.43 10.67 10.29
CA LYS A 68 12.33 11.83 10.21
C LYS A 68 13.54 11.64 11.10
N VAL A 69 14.66 12.26 10.71
CA VAL A 69 15.82 12.40 11.60
C VAL A 69 15.46 13.36 12.72
N LEU A 70 15.57 12.90 13.96
CA LEU A 70 15.23 13.68 15.14
C LEU A 70 16.30 14.71 15.47
N THR A 71 15.88 15.90 15.93
CA THR A 71 16.80 16.86 16.54
C THR A 71 17.35 16.30 17.86
N PRO A 72 18.46 16.83 18.41
CA PRO A 72 18.99 16.41 19.71
C PRO A 72 17.94 16.44 20.83
N GLU A 73 17.10 17.48 20.86
CA GLU A 73 16.04 17.65 21.86
C GLU A 73 14.92 16.61 21.66
N GLN A 74 14.53 16.35 20.40
CA GLN A 74 13.54 15.31 20.07
C GLN A 74 14.08 13.93 20.44
N LYS A 75 15.35 13.65 20.14
CA LYS A 75 16.01 12.39 20.49
C LYS A 75 16.04 12.17 22.00
N ALA A 76 16.34 13.21 22.78
CA ALA A 76 16.30 13.14 24.25
C ALA A 76 14.88 12.82 24.76
N LYS A 77 13.82 13.40 24.17
CA LYS A 77 12.42 13.07 24.47
C LYS A 77 12.08 11.63 24.05
N ALA A 78 12.53 11.20 22.88
CA ALA A 78 12.26 9.87 22.35
C ALA A 78 12.84 8.77 23.27
N LEU A 79 14.07 8.95 23.76
CA LEU A 79 14.70 8.02 24.71
C LEU A 79 13.95 7.91 26.04
N LYS A 80 13.26 8.98 26.45
CA LYS A 80 12.40 9.00 27.65
C LYS A 80 10.97 8.53 27.38
N GLY A 81 10.66 8.10 26.16
CA GLY A 81 9.30 7.72 25.78
C GLY A 81 8.31 8.89 25.65
N GLN A 82 8.78 10.11 25.51
CA GLN A 82 8.00 11.35 25.48
C GLN A 82 7.84 11.95 24.08
N TYR A 83 8.21 11.20 23.04
CA TYR A 83 8.03 11.61 21.63
C TYR A 83 6.91 10.81 20.97
N ASN A 84 6.02 11.50 20.24
CA ASN A 84 4.92 10.86 19.54
C ASN A 84 5.35 10.39 18.15
N PHE A 85 5.72 9.12 18.03
CA PHE A 85 6.07 8.49 16.77
C PHE A 85 4.87 8.12 15.88
N ASP A 86 3.67 8.18 16.43
CA ASP A 86 2.44 7.83 15.72
C ASP A 86 1.75 9.08 15.09
N HIS A 87 2.32 10.28 15.30
CA HIS A 87 1.85 11.52 14.68
C HIS A 87 2.32 11.62 13.22
N PRO A 88 1.51 12.17 12.29
CA PRO A 88 1.92 12.35 10.88
C PRO A 88 3.25 13.08 10.70
N ASP A 89 3.54 14.08 11.54
CA ASP A 89 4.79 14.86 11.46
C ASP A 89 6.05 14.04 11.81
N ALA A 90 5.91 12.86 12.39
CA ALA A 90 7.03 11.97 12.65
C ALA A 90 7.62 11.36 11.38
N PHE A 91 6.85 11.34 10.28
CA PHE A 91 7.25 10.75 9.01
C PHE A 91 7.72 11.79 8.00
N ASP A 92 8.65 11.38 7.16
CA ASP A 92 9.19 12.15 6.03
C ASP A 92 8.32 11.92 4.79
N SER A 93 7.20 12.66 4.72
CA SER A 93 6.23 12.52 3.63
C SER A 93 6.80 12.90 2.27
N GLU A 94 7.77 13.83 2.22
CA GLU A 94 8.43 14.23 0.98
C GLU A 94 9.29 13.08 0.44
N LEU A 95 10.06 12.43 1.31
CA LEU A 95 10.85 11.26 0.93
C LEU A 95 9.97 10.09 0.50
N ILE A 96 8.83 9.84 1.18
CA ILE A 96 7.85 8.82 0.77
C ILE A 96 7.34 9.12 -0.64
N MET A 97 6.91 10.35 -0.90
CA MET A 97 6.39 10.76 -2.21
C MET A 97 7.43 10.66 -3.31
N HIS A 98 8.67 11.09 -3.03
CA HIS A 98 9.78 10.98 -3.96
C HIS A 98 10.06 9.52 -4.32
N THR A 99 10.18 8.66 -3.31
CA THR A 99 10.41 7.22 -3.48
C THR A 99 9.30 6.55 -4.29
N LEU A 100 8.02 6.86 -4.00
CA LEU A 100 6.90 6.28 -4.74
C LEU A 100 6.89 6.72 -6.20
N ARG A 101 7.24 7.97 -6.50
CA ARG A 101 7.35 8.45 -7.89
C ARG A 101 8.45 7.75 -8.66
N GLN A 102 9.62 7.54 -8.05
CA GLN A 102 10.71 6.77 -8.66
C GLN A 102 10.30 5.32 -8.93
N ILE A 103 9.61 4.68 -7.98
CA ILE A 103 9.07 3.32 -8.15
C ILE A 103 8.10 3.27 -9.33
N LEU A 104 7.19 4.24 -9.46
CA LEU A 104 6.23 4.32 -10.56
C LEU A 104 6.92 4.53 -11.92
N GLN A 105 8.14 5.09 -11.93
CA GLN A 105 8.97 5.26 -13.13
C GLN A 105 9.80 4.01 -13.45
N GLY A 106 9.71 2.97 -12.61
CA GLY A 106 10.50 1.73 -12.76
C GLY A 106 11.95 1.89 -12.36
N GLU A 107 12.29 2.85 -11.52
CA GLU A 107 13.64 3.09 -11.04
C GLU A 107 13.98 2.19 -9.84
N THR A 108 15.27 1.90 -9.70
CA THR A 108 15.82 1.29 -8.47
C THR A 108 15.93 2.35 -7.38
N VAL A 109 15.39 2.08 -6.19
CA VAL A 109 15.37 3.04 -5.09
C VAL A 109 16.15 2.56 -3.88
N GLN A 110 16.66 3.51 -3.09
CA GLN A 110 17.37 3.26 -1.83
C GLN A 110 16.46 3.63 -0.66
N ILE A 111 16.08 2.64 0.15
CA ILE A 111 15.20 2.82 1.31
C ILE A 111 16.04 2.91 2.59
N PRO A 112 15.88 3.94 3.43
CA PRO A 112 16.61 4.03 4.70
C PRO A 112 16.28 2.86 5.61
N VAL A 113 17.24 2.44 6.41
CA VAL A 113 17.03 1.48 7.50
C VAL A 113 16.85 2.25 8.81
N TYR A 114 15.75 1.98 9.52
CA TYR A 114 15.45 2.62 10.80
C TYR A 114 15.71 1.68 11.97
N ASP A 115 16.40 2.18 12.97
CA ASP A 115 16.66 1.45 14.22
C ASP A 115 15.72 1.93 15.34
N PHE A 116 14.84 1.05 15.76
CA PHE A 116 13.86 1.31 16.83
C PHE A 116 14.47 1.36 18.25
N VAL A 117 15.69 0.85 18.43
CA VAL A 117 16.37 0.89 19.72
C VAL A 117 16.98 2.28 19.93
N THR A 118 17.67 2.78 18.91
CA THR A 118 18.33 4.09 18.96
C THR A 118 17.42 5.24 18.50
N ASN A 119 16.23 4.94 17.97
CA ASN A 119 15.30 5.88 17.34
C ASN A 119 15.98 6.76 16.29
N SER A 120 16.74 6.14 15.40
CA SER A 120 17.49 6.86 14.35
C SER A 120 17.58 6.04 13.05
N ARG A 121 17.77 6.72 11.92
CA ARG A 121 18.16 6.06 10.66
C ARG A 121 19.59 5.56 10.79
N LYS A 122 19.84 4.36 10.26
CA LYS A 122 21.18 3.82 10.08
C LYS A 122 21.83 4.45 8.84
N GLU A 123 23.15 4.25 8.70
CA GLU A 123 23.87 4.63 7.48
C GLU A 123 23.60 3.66 6.31
N GLU A 124 23.03 2.50 6.61
CA GLU A 124 22.69 1.46 5.65
C GLU A 124 21.40 1.78 4.91
N PHE A 125 21.32 1.37 3.64
CA PHE A 125 20.13 1.45 2.81
C PHE A 125 19.78 0.07 2.27
N ILE A 126 18.49 -0.16 2.06
CA ILE A 126 17.99 -1.35 1.36
C ILE A 126 17.74 -0.95 -0.09
N THR A 127 18.37 -1.64 -1.03
CA THR A 127 18.11 -1.47 -2.46
C THR A 127 16.85 -2.21 -2.85
N VAL A 128 15.89 -1.50 -3.42
CA VAL A 128 14.65 -2.06 -3.97
C VAL A 128 14.68 -1.92 -5.47
N TYR A 129 14.63 -3.05 -6.15
CA TYR A 129 14.63 -3.13 -7.61
C TYR A 129 13.20 -3.00 -8.15
N PRO A 130 13.02 -2.61 -9.42
CA PRO A 130 11.73 -2.56 -10.06
C PRO A 130 10.95 -3.88 -9.90
N ALA A 131 9.67 -3.78 -9.59
CA ALA A 131 8.78 -4.92 -9.40
C ALA A 131 7.42 -4.63 -10.04
N ASP A 132 6.64 -5.68 -10.37
CA ASP A 132 5.30 -5.52 -10.96
C ASP A 132 4.26 -5.09 -9.94
N VAL A 133 4.43 -5.49 -8.66
CA VAL A 133 3.53 -5.17 -7.55
C VAL A 133 4.33 -4.71 -6.34
N VAL A 134 3.89 -3.63 -5.71
CA VAL A 134 4.51 -3.07 -4.50
C VAL A 134 3.47 -3.00 -3.40
N LEU A 135 3.71 -3.71 -2.30
CA LEU A 135 2.96 -3.60 -1.06
C LEU A 135 3.63 -2.55 -0.17
N PHE A 136 2.97 -1.44 0.10
CA PHE A 136 3.51 -0.42 1.00
C PHE A 136 2.66 -0.35 2.27
N GLU A 137 3.23 -0.82 3.40
CA GLU A 137 2.53 -0.91 4.66
C GLU A 137 2.94 0.17 5.64
N GLY A 138 1.99 0.60 6.47
CA GLY A 138 2.25 1.56 7.53
C GLY A 138 1.00 1.98 8.30
N ILE A 139 1.20 2.68 9.41
CA ILE A 139 0.08 3.13 10.24
C ILE A 139 -0.68 4.31 9.64
N LEU A 140 -0.05 5.14 8.80
CA LEU A 140 -0.61 6.36 8.22
C LEU A 140 -0.62 6.38 6.68
N MET A 141 -0.64 5.20 6.03
CA MET A 141 -0.57 5.11 4.57
C MET A 141 -1.70 5.83 3.85
N PHE A 142 -2.87 5.97 4.49
CA PHE A 142 -4.04 6.63 3.91
C PHE A 142 -4.31 8.03 4.48
N TYR A 143 -3.42 8.55 5.33
CA TYR A 143 -3.60 9.87 5.93
C TYR A 143 -3.42 10.99 4.90
N SER A 144 -2.28 11.06 4.22
CA SER A 144 -2.05 12.01 3.13
C SER A 144 -2.86 11.63 1.89
N GLN A 145 -3.61 12.58 1.34
CA GLN A 145 -4.36 12.38 0.10
C GLN A 145 -3.42 12.07 -1.06
N ASP A 146 -2.33 12.84 -1.20
CA ASP A 146 -1.38 12.69 -2.30
C ASP A 146 -0.74 11.30 -2.33
N ILE A 147 -0.41 10.75 -1.15
CA ILE A 147 0.14 9.38 -1.04
C ILE A 147 -0.97 8.35 -1.30
N ARG A 148 -2.15 8.54 -0.74
CA ARG A 148 -3.29 7.63 -0.86
C ARG A 148 -3.75 7.46 -2.30
N ASP A 149 -3.72 8.53 -3.09
CA ASP A 149 -4.19 8.55 -4.47
C ASP A 149 -3.23 7.81 -5.43
N LEU A 150 -2.00 7.50 -4.99
CA LEU A 150 -1.05 6.68 -5.75
C LEU A 150 -1.38 5.17 -5.67
N PHE A 151 -2.16 4.72 -4.68
CA PHE A 151 -2.49 3.32 -4.52
C PHE A 151 -3.69 2.92 -5.39
N GLN A 152 -3.49 1.91 -6.26
CA GLN A 152 -4.56 1.31 -7.03
C GLN A 152 -5.45 0.39 -6.17
N MET A 153 -4.90 -0.14 -5.06
CA MET A 153 -5.65 -0.94 -4.08
C MET A 153 -5.26 -0.53 -2.66
N LYS A 154 -6.25 -0.43 -1.79
CA LYS A 154 -6.09 0.02 -0.41
C LYS A 154 -6.66 -1.02 0.55
N LEU A 155 -5.80 -1.60 1.39
CA LEU A 155 -6.14 -2.62 2.38
C LEU A 155 -6.05 -2.04 3.78
N PHE A 156 -7.08 -2.24 4.61
CA PHE A 156 -7.03 -1.85 6.01
C PHE A 156 -7.07 -3.09 6.90
N VAL A 157 -6.00 -3.29 7.69
CA VAL A 157 -5.90 -4.42 8.63
C VAL A 157 -6.51 -4.01 9.96
N ASP A 158 -7.67 -4.61 10.25
CA ASP A 158 -8.51 -4.27 11.41
C ASP A 158 -8.42 -5.37 12.46
N THR A 159 -7.85 -5.04 13.60
CA THR A 159 -7.66 -5.95 14.75
C THR A 159 -8.08 -5.22 16.02
N ASP A 160 -8.73 -5.95 16.91
CA ASP A 160 -9.25 -5.41 18.17
C ASP A 160 -8.17 -4.71 19.00
N PRO A 161 -8.50 -3.62 19.69
CA PRO A 161 -7.53 -2.79 20.42
C PRO A 161 -6.77 -3.54 21.51
N ASP A 162 -7.40 -4.46 22.23
CA ASP A 162 -6.79 -5.27 23.29
C ASP A 162 -5.78 -6.27 22.70
N THR A 163 -6.13 -6.91 21.59
CA THR A 163 -5.21 -7.79 20.85
C THR A 163 -4.02 -7.00 20.32
N ARG A 164 -4.22 -5.81 19.78
CA ARG A 164 -3.13 -4.94 19.32
C ARG A 164 -2.22 -4.52 20.48
N LEU A 165 -2.81 -4.14 21.62
CA LEU A 165 -2.05 -3.77 22.82
C LEU A 165 -1.20 -4.92 23.31
N SER A 166 -1.77 -6.12 23.45
CA SER A 166 -1.07 -7.32 23.88
C SER A 166 0.11 -7.66 22.98
N ARG A 167 -0.10 -7.65 21.66
CA ARG A 167 0.95 -7.88 20.66
C ARG A 167 2.04 -6.80 20.71
N ARG A 168 1.66 -5.53 20.90
CA ARG A 168 2.62 -4.43 21.04
C ARG A 168 3.47 -4.56 22.30
N VAL A 169 2.85 -4.86 23.44
CA VAL A 169 3.59 -5.07 24.70
C VAL A 169 4.62 -6.19 24.51
N LEU A 170 4.21 -7.33 24.01
CA LEU A 170 5.10 -8.45 23.79
C LEU A 170 6.28 -8.08 22.87
N ARG A 171 6.01 -7.50 21.70
CA ARG A 171 7.04 -7.08 20.75
C ARG A 171 7.99 -6.05 21.34
N ASP A 172 7.46 -4.98 21.93
CA ASP A 172 8.27 -3.84 22.36
C ASP A 172 9.14 -4.19 23.59
N THR A 173 8.68 -5.12 24.43
CA THR A 173 9.49 -5.60 25.58
C THR A 173 10.54 -6.63 25.16
N THR A 174 10.22 -7.56 24.24
CA THR A 174 11.15 -8.63 23.85
C THR A 174 12.15 -8.17 22.80
N GLU A 175 11.68 -7.51 21.73
CA GLU A 175 12.52 -7.16 20.56
C GLU A 175 13.17 -5.77 20.72
N ARG A 176 12.38 -4.78 21.17
CA ARG A 176 12.82 -3.38 21.27
C ARG A 176 13.42 -3.03 22.63
N LYS A 177 13.48 -3.99 23.56
CA LYS A 177 14.09 -3.85 24.90
C LYS A 177 13.53 -2.70 25.72
N ARG A 178 12.22 -2.38 25.55
CA ARG A 178 11.55 -1.31 26.29
C ARG A 178 10.96 -1.84 27.59
N GLU A 179 10.96 -0.99 28.62
CA GLU A 179 10.28 -1.29 29.89
C GLU A 179 8.76 -1.30 29.71
N LEU A 180 8.08 -2.24 30.39
CA LEU A 180 6.62 -2.41 30.30
C LEU A 180 5.87 -1.12 30.62
N GLU A 181 6.25 -0.44 31.69
CA GLU A 181 5.62 0.82 32.11
C GLU A 181 5.74 1.89 31.03
N GLN A 182 6.91 2.00 30.39
CA GLN A 182 7.13 2.92 29.27
C GLN A 182 6.22 2.59 28.07
N VAL A 183 6.10 1.31 27.72
CA VAL A 183 5.23 0.87 26.61
C VAL A 183 3.77 1.22 26.87
N LEU A 184 3.27 0.96 28.08
CA LEU A 184 1.89 1.25 28.46
C LEU A 184 1.62 2.76 28.53
N THR A 185 2.53 3.52 29.12
CA THR A 185 2.42 4.99 29.19
C THR A 185 2.40 5.61 27.80
N GLN A 186 3.32 5.20 26.89
CA GLN A 186 3.31 5.66 25.51
C GLN A 186 2.03 5.28 24.78
N TYR A 187 1.50 4.08 25.01
CA TYR A 187 0.28 3.63 24.36
C TYR A 187 -0.91 4.53 24.73
N ILE A 188 -1.08 4.83 26.00
CA ILE A 188 -2.19 5.65 26.49
C ILE A 188 -2.02 7.11 26.04
N THR A 189 -0.79 7.64 26.14
CA THR A 189 -0.52 9.07 25.91
C THR A 189 -0.50 9.44 24.42
N PHE A 190 0.06 8.58 23.57
CA PHE A 190 0.33 8.92 22.17
C PHE A 190 -0.32 7.94 21.19
N VAL A 191 -0.11 6.63 21.37
CA VAL A 191 -0.43 5.64 20.32
C VAL A 191 -1.93 5.50 20.11
N LYS A 192 -2.70 5.37 21.19
CA LYS A 192 -4.16 5.24 21.11
C LYS A 192 -4.79 6.52 20.59
N PRO A 193 -4.50 7.73 21.12
CA PRO A 193 -5.04 8.98 20.58
C PRO A 193 -4.68 9.18 19.08
N ALA A 194 -3.42 8.96 18.70
CA ALA A 194 -3.00 9.11 17.32
C ALA A 194 -3.68 8.10 16.38
N PHE A 195 -3.92 6.87 16.84
CA PHE A 195 -4.70 5.90 16.06
C PHE A 195 -6.14 6.39 15.84
N GLU A 196 -6.80 6.88 16.88
CA GLU A 196 -8.19 7.34 16.82
C GLU A 196 -8.32 8.61 15.95
N GLU A 197 -7.32 9.50 15.99
CA GLU A 197 -7.32 10.77 15.25
C GLU A 197 -6.85 10.63 13.80
N PHE A 198 -5.76 9.91 13.54
CA PHE A 198 -5.10 9.93 12.23
C PHE A 198 -5.24 8.63 11.44
N CYS A 199 -5.31 7.46 12.09
CA CYS A 199 -5.34 6.17 11.40
C CYS A 199 -6.78 5.67 11.18
N LEU A 200 -7.57 5.54 12.24
CA LEU A 200 -8.91 4.96 12.21
C LEU A 200 -9.87 5.68 11.23
N PRO A 201 -9.89 7.02 11.14
CA PRO A 201 -10.77 7.71 10.19
C PRO A 201 -10.44 7.41 8.73
N THR A 202 -9.22 6.93 8.44
CA THR A 202 -8.80 6.59 7.08
C THR A 202 -9.29 5.22 6.61
N LYS A 203 -9.81 4.39 7.51
CA LYS A 203 -10.42 3.10 7.20
C LYS A 203 -11.51 3.19 6.12
N LYS A 204 -12.21 4.31 6.06
CA LYS A 204 -13.25 4.58 5.04
C LYS A 204 -12.74 4.63 3.60
N TYR A 205 -11.42 4.80 3.40
CA TYR A 205 -10.80 4.84 2.08
C TYR A 205 -10.32 3.47 1.61
N ALA A 206 -10.41 2.44 2.47
CA ALA A 206 -9.99 1.09 2.11
C ALA A 206 -10.96 0.43 1.14
N ASP A 207 -10.40 -0.24 0.12
CA ASP A 207 -11.18 -1.07 -0.80
C ASP A 207 -11.52 -2.42 -0.16
N VAL A 208 -10.61 -2.93 0.72
CA VAL A 208 -10.81 -4.17 1.48
C VAL A 208 -10.40 -3.97 2.93
N ILE A 209 -11.24 -4.40 3.85
CA ILE A 209 -10.94 -4.48 5.28
C ILE A 209 -10.61 -5.92 5.62
N ILE A 210 -9.46 -6.15 6.27
CA ILE A 210 -8.97 -7.46 6.69
C ILE A 210 -9.10 -7.55 8.21
N PRO A 211 -10.18 -8.13 8.75
CA PRO A 211 -10.30 -8.36 10.18
C PRO A 211 -9.35 -9.48 10.64
N ARG A 212 -8.86 -9.38 11.86
CA ARG A 212 -7.98 -10.37 12.52
C ARG A 212 -6.57 -10.48 11.95
N GLY A 213 -6.19 -9.63 10.99
CA GLY A 213 -4.84 -9.62 10.42
C GLY A 213 -4.50 -10.90 9.64
N ALA A 214 -3.31 -11.45 9.87
CA ALA A 214 -2.78 -12.61 9.15
C ALA A 214 -3.56 -13.93 9.40
N ASP A 215 -4.41 -13.98 10.42
CA ASP A 215 -5.25 -15.14 10.70
C ASP A 215 -6.43 -15.26 9.72
N ASN A 216 -6.73 -14.20 8.96
CA ASN A 216 -7.79 -14.20 7.96
C ASN A 216 -7.29 -14.70 6.60
N LEU A 217 -7.04 -16.01 6.51
CA LEU A 217 -6.55 -16.65 5.28
C LEU A 217 -7.53 -16.49 4.11
N VAL A 218 -8.83 -16.36 4.36
CA VAL A 218 -9.83 -16.18 3.29
C VAL A 218 -9.60 -14.83 2.59
N ALA A 219 -9.51 -13.73 3.34
CA ALA A 219 -9.24 -12.42 2.77
C ALA A 219 -7.86 -12.38 2.09
N ILE A 220 -6.83 -12.96 2.72
CA ILE A 220 -5.48 -13.01 2.16
C ILE A 220 -5.46 -13.79 0.84
N ASN A 221 -6.11 -14.95 0.75
CA ASN A 221 -6.17 -15.73 -0.48
C ASN A 221 -6.86 -14.99 -1.62
N LEU A 222 -7.92 -14.21 -1.35
CA LEU A 222 -8.56 -13.37 -2.36
C LEU A 222 -7.60 -12.30 -2.90
N ILE A 223 -6.83 -11.67 -2.03
CA ILE A 223 -5.82 -10.69 -2.42
C ILE A 223 -4.70 -11.35 -3.23
N VAL A 224 -4.22 -12.53 -2.80
CA VAL A 224 -3.21 -13.30 -3.52
C VAL A 224 -3.68 -13.65 -4.93
N GLN A 225 -4.92 -14.13 -5.09
CA GLN A 225 -5.50 -14.40 -6.41
C GLN A 225 -5.55 -13.15 -7.29
N HIS A 226 -5.97 -12.01 -6.71
CA HIS A 226 -5.99 -10.76 -7.44
C HIS A 226 -4.58 -10.33 -7.89
N ILE A 227 -3.56 -10.45 -7.03
CA ILE A 227 -2.17 -10.18 -7.40
C ILE A 227 -1.70 -11.14 -8.51
N GLN A 228 -2.01 -12.42 -8.42
CA GLN A 228 -1.69 -13.39 -9.48
C GLN A 228 -2.32 -13.01 -10.82
N ASP A 229 -3.57 -12.55 -10.81
CA ASP A 229 -4.25 -12.05 -12.02
C ASP A 229 -3.53 -10.85 -12.62
N ILE A 230 -3.03 -9.92 -11.78
CA ILE A 230 -2.23 -8.78 -12.21
C ILE A 230 -0.93 -9.25 -12.86
N LEU A 231 -0.18 -10.12 -12.19
CA LEU A 231 1.10 -10.66 -12.67
C LEU A 231 0.93 -11.41 -14.01
N ASN A 232 -0.16 -12.16 -14.18
CA ASN A 232 -0.48 -12.89 -15.39
C ASN A 232 -1.08 -12.02 -16.51
N GLY A 233 -1.13 -10.71 -16.36
CA GLY A 233 -1.68 -9.78 -17.36
C GLY A 233 -3.21 -9.81 -17.48
N GLY A 234 -3.92 -10.40 -16.51
CA GLY A 234 -5.37 -10.59 -16.52
C GLY A 234 -6.20 -9.30 -16.53
N LEU A 235 -5.68 -8.19 -15.99
CA LEU A 235 -6.36 -6.89 -16.02
C LEU A 235 -6.44 -6.29 -17.41
N ASN A 236 -5.40 -6.45 -18.25
CA ASN A 236 -5.40 -5.94 -19.62
C ASN A 236 -6.39 -6.69 -20.53
N LYS A 237 -6.66 -7.98 -20.27
CA LYS A 237 -7.66 -8.74 -21.03
C LYS A 237 -9.09 -8.33 -20.70
N ARG A 238 -9.40 -7.96 -19.45
CA ARG A 238 -10.74 -7.52 -19.05
C ARG A 238 -11.07 -6.11 -19.55
N TYR A 239 -10.09 -5.18 -19.52
CA TYR A 239 -10.29 -3.81 -20.04
C TYR A 239 -10.49 -3.81 -21.57
N ASN A 240 -9.71 -4.57 -22.33
CA ASN A 240 -9.86 -4.68 -23.79
C ASN A 240 -11.12 -5.49 -24.19
N GLY A 241 -11.59 -6.41 -23.35
CA GLY A 241 -12.83 -7.16 -23.60
C GLY A 241 -14.09 -6.33 -23.40
N CYS A 242 -14.07 -5.30 -22.54
CA CYS A 242 -15.22 -4.44 -22.30
C CYS A 242 -15.44 -3.38 -23.40
N MET A 243 -14.36 -2.97 -24.09
CA MET A 243 -14.44 -1.99 -25.19
C MET A 243 -14.90 -2.61 -26.51
N ASN A 244 -14.74 -3.92 -26.74
CA ASN A 244 -15.16 -4.61 -27.97
C ASN A 244 -16.60 -5.14 -27.92
N GLY A 245 -17.35 -4.90 -26.82
CA GLY A 245 -18.74 -5.38 -26.64
C GLY A 245 -19.85 -4.39 -27.01
N LEU A 246 -19.52 -3.18 -27.47
CA LEU A 246 -20.51 -2.18 -27.90
C LEU A 246 -20.64 -2.12 -29.41
N GLY A 247 -21.35 -3.11 -29.98
CA GLY A 247 -21.64 -3.04 -31.41
C GLY A 247 -22.41 -4.23 -31.97
N THR A 248 -23.72 -4.34 -31.68
CA THR A 248 -24.77 -4.63 -32.69
C THR A 248 -26.13 -4.63 -31.98
N PRO A 249 -27.14 -3.88 -32.47
CA PRO A 249 -28.50 -3.96 -31.92
C PRO A 249 -29.14 -5.27 -32.35
N ARG A 250 -29.53 -6.08 -31.37
CA ARG A 250 -30.36 -7.26 -31.63
C ARG A 250 -31.71 -6.81 -32.18
N GLN A 251 -32.00 -7.08 -33.47
CA GLN A 251 -33.35 -6.96 -34.06
C GLN A 251 -34.31 -7.86 -33.30
N ARG A 252 -35.37 -7.24 -32.72
CA ARG A 252 -36.51 -7.95 -32.17
C ARG A 252 -37.25 -8.65 -33.33
N ARG A 253 -37.30 -9.97 -33.32
CA ARG A 253 -38.26 -10.74 -34.10
C ARG A 253 -39.61 -10.63 -33.40
N THR A 254 -40.57 -10.04 -34.08
CA THR A 254 -42.00 -10.09 -33.75
C THR A 254 -42.52 -11.49 -34.08
N SER A 255 -42.95 -12.22 -33.03
CA SER A 255 -43.68 -13.46 -33.20
C SER A 255 -45.17 -13.12 -33.37
N GLU A 256 -45.72 -13.39 -34.54
CA GLU A 256 -47.14 -13.36 -34.82
C GLU A 256 -47.88 -14.39 -33.97
N SER A 257 -48.95 -13.94 -33.33
CA SER A 257 -49.88 -14.75 -32.57
C SER A 257 -50.84 -15.48 -33.58
N SER A 258 -50.73 -16.79 -33.61
CA SER A 258 -51.72 -17.64 -34.24
C SER A 258 -52.86 -17.94 -33.27
N SER A 259 -54.03 -17.43 -33.56
CA SER A 259 -55.30 -17.73 -32.91
C SER A 259 -55.76 -19.17 -33.22
N ARG A 260 -56.21 -19.91 -32.20
CA ARG A 260 -57.01 -21.12 -32.34
C ARG A 260 -58.42 -20.87 -31.87
N PRO A 261 -59.44 -21.32 -32.66
CA PRO A 261 -60.82 -21.42 -32.16
C PRO A 261 -61.05 -22.84 -31.60
N HIS A 262 -61.68 -22.93 -30.50
CA HIS A 262 -62.74 -23.75 -29.95
C HIS A 262 -62.66 -23.83 -28.43
#